data_1ab984bc52a676372da8ab7d21c7477a
#
_entry.id   1ab984bc52a676372da8ab7d21c7477a
#
_cell.length_a   1.000
_cell.length_b   1.000
_cell.length_c   1.000
_cell.angle_alpha   90.00
_cell.angle_beta   90.00
_cell.angle_gamma   90.00
#
_symmetry.space_group_name_H-M   'P 1'
#
loop_
_entity.id
_entity.type
_entity.pdbx_description
1 polymer ?
#
loop_
_entity_poly.entity_id
_entity_poly.type
_entity_poly.pdbx_seq_one_letter_code
_entity_poly.pdbx_strand_id
1 'polypeptide(L)'
;IAMLSHPNIVKVYDVSFGDMIQYIVMEYIDGITLKEYIDQQGIIEWKDAIHLTAQILKALQHAHECGIVHRDIKPQNIMLLQDGTIKVTDFGIARFSDKSTRTMTEQAIGSVHYIAPEQARGDATDGKTDIYSVGVMLYEMLTGKLPFDGDSAVTIALMQLQSTPKHPREINPGIPIGLEQITMKAMEKLPSDRYTSAAEMLSDIERFRLNPSIVFDGNKSFVDNQPTKFVHSLRDGRVRNKIDNEATKVVDMPQDDVVVKEEQFADEDFVKEHKPSYYAVKGIVIAAVAVCAIFFALAMFRGCSTSQA
;
A
#
# COMPACT_ATOMS: atom_id res chain seq x y z
N ILE A 1 -17.14 -2.51 16.60
CA ILE A 1 -17.48 -2.28 15.19
C ILE A 1 -18.95 -1.91 15.05
N ALA A 2 -19.89 -2.57 15.74
CA ALA A 2 -21.31 -2.22 15.72
C ALA A 2 -21.64 -0.78 16.21
N MET A 3 -20.68 -0.06 16.75
CA MET A 3 -20.84 1.33 17.23
C MET A 3 -20.43 2.40 16.19
N LEU A 4 -19.84 2.02 15.04
CA LEU A 4 -19.48 2.98 13.99
C LEU A 4 -20.72 3.32 13.15
N SER A 5 -21.22 4.55 13.30
CA SER A 5 -22.32 5.07 12.49
C SER A 5 -21.85 6.32 11.74
N HIS A 6 -21.50 6.16 10.46
CA HIS A 6 -21.01 7.23 9.60
C HIS A 6 -21.47 6.99 8.15
N PRO A 7 -21.83 8.03 7.37
CA PRO A 7 -22.32 7.84 5.99
C PRO A 7 -21.32 7.11 5.08
N ASN A 8 -20.01 7.28 5.33
CA ASN A 8 -18.95 6.64 4.54
C ASN A 8 -18.39 5.35 5.20
N ILE A 9 -19.12 4.73 6.13
CA ILE A 9 -18.77 3.43 6.74
C ILE A 9 -19.93 2.47 6.50
N VAL A 10 -19.64 1.24 6.12
CA VAL A 10 -20.66 0.18 6.00
C VAL A 10 -21.23 -0.12 7.37
N LYS A 11 -22.54 -0.05 7.49
CA LYS A 11 -23.24 -0.31 8.75
C LYS A 11 -23.27 -1.81 9.03
N VAL A 12 -22.81 -2.19 10.21
CA VAL A 12 -22.94 -3.56 10.73
C VAL A 12 -24.17 -3.62 11.62
N TYR A 13 -25.09 -4.54 11.32
CA TYR A 13 -26.34 -4.72 12.06
C TYR A 13 -26.19 -5.75 13.17
N ASP A 14 -25.46 -6.83 12.91
CA ASP A 14 -25.28 -7.93 13.86
C ASP A 14 -23.98 -8.68 13.62
N VAL A 15 -23.44 -9.29 14.67
CA VAL A 15 -22.25 -10.13 14.61
C VAL A 15 -22.43 -11.31 15.54
N SER A 16 -22.30 -12.53 15.03
CA SER A 16 -22.38 -13.74 15.81
C SER A 16 -21.05 -14.54 15.76
N PHE A 17 -20.59 -14.95 16.91
CA PHE A 17 -19.41 -15.81 17.08
C PHE A 17 -19.86 -17.15 17.75
N GLY A 18 -20.76 -17.86 17.07
CA GLY A 18 -21.20 -19.19 17.53
C GLY A 18 -20.14 -20.27 17.24
N ASP A 19 -20.19 -21.37 18.00
CA ASP A 19 -19.25 -22.51 17.86
C ASP A 19 -19.34 -23.19 16.50
N MET A 20 -20.50 -23.13 15.85
CA MET A 20 -20.78 -23.80 14.57
C MET A 20 -20.72 -22.86 13.38
N ILE A 21 -21.13 -21.61 13.53
CA ILE A 21 -21.23 -20.62 12.44
C ILE A 21 -20.85 -19.25 12.99
N GLN A 22 -19.96 -18.56 12.27
CA GLN A 22 -19.63 -17.16 12.50
C GLN A 22 -20.17 -16.35 11.33
N TYR A 23 -20.93 -15.30 11.61
CA TYR A 23 -21.48 -14.42 10.57
C TYR A 23 -21.50 -12.96 11.00
N ILE A 24 -21.49 -12.09 10.00
CA ILE A 24 -21.68 -10.65 10.17
C ILE A 24 -22.83 -10.24 9.27
N VAL A 25 -23.82 -9.55 9.83
CA VAL A 25 -24.93 -8.95 9.07
C VAL A 25 -24.61 -7.47 8.88
N MET A 26 -24.53 -7.04 7.63
CA MET A 26 -24.23 -5.66 7.28
C MET A 26 -25.17 -5.12 6.22
N GLU A 27 -25.18 -3.80 6.02
CA GLU A 27 -25.95 -3.18 4.95
C GLU A 27 -25.48 -3.70 3.58
N TYR A 28 -26.44 -3.92 2.70
CA TYR A 28 -26.14 -4.24 1.30
C TYR A 28 -25.79 -2.95 0.55
N ILE A 29 -24.66 -2.96 -0.15
CA ILE A 29 -24.17 -1.84 -0.95
C ILE A 29 -24.33 -2.18 -2.42
N ASP A 30 -25.19 -1.43 -3.12
CA ASP A 30 -25.35 -1.50 -4.57
C ASP A 30 -24.32 -0.58 -5.24
N GLY A 31 -23.16 -1.13 -5.57
CA GLY A 31 -22.03 -0.40 -6.10
C GLY A 31 -20.90 -1.33 -6.55
N ILE A 32 -19.80 -0.74 -6.99
CA ILE A 32 -18.56 -1.45 -7.37
C ILE A 32 -17.46 -1.15 -6.36
N THR A 33 -16.44 -1.98 -6.32
CA THR A 33 -15.25 -1.66 -5.51
C THR A 33 -14.45 -0.53 -6.17
N LEU A 34 -13.76 0.26 -5.36
CA LEU A 34 -12.82 1.27 -5.89
C LEU A 34 -11.72 0.61 -6.74
N LYS A 35 -11.37 -0.66 -6.47
CA LYS A 35 -10.43 -1.41 -7.31
C LYS A 35 -10.97 -1.61 -8.72
N GLU A 36 -12.22 -2.08 -8.86
CA GLU A 36 -12.86 -2.23 -10.15
C GLU A 36 -12.95 -0.90 -10.89
N TYR A 37 -13.23 0.19 -10.18
CA TYR A 37 -13.27 1.53 -10.75
C TYR A 37 -11.89 1.97 -11.26
N ILE A 38 -10.81 1.79 -10.47
CA ILE A 38 -9.44 2.08 -10.89
C ILE A 38 -9.07 1.26 -12.13
N ASP A 39 -9.38 -0.04 -12.15
CA ASP A 39 -9.05 -0.93 -13.26
C ASP A 39 -9.79 -0.55 -14.56
N GLN A 40 -10.99 -0.02 -14.45
CA GLN A 40 -11.78 0.47 -15.59
C GLN A 40 -11.29 1.81 -16.12
N GLN A 41 -10.90 2.74 -15.24
CA GLN A 41 -10.49 4.11 -15.62
C GLN A 41 -9.00 4.20 -15.96
N GLY A 42 -8.16 3.34 -15.38
CA GLY A 42 -6.71 3.42 -15.42
C GLY A 42 -6.21 4.58 -14.54
N ILE A 43 -6.18 5.79 -15.08
CA ILE A 43 -5.81 7.02 -14.32
C ILE A 43 -7.11 7.76 -13.98
N ILE A 44 -7.29 8.07 -12.70
CA ILE A 44 -8.42 8.87 -12.22
C ILE A 44 -8.03 10.35 -12.25
N GLU A 45 -8.92 11.21 -12.74
CA GLU A 45 -8.69 12.66 -12.69
C GLU A 45 -8.46 13.10 -11.24
N TRP A 46 -7.48 13.96 -11.01
CA TRP A 46 -7.10 14.37 -9.66
C TRP A 46 -8.25 14.96 -8.83
N LYS A 47 -9.23 15.61 -9.48
CA LYS A 47 -10.42 16.14 -8.79
C LYS A 47 -11.28 15.04 -8.19
N ASP A 48 -11.49 13.98 -8.95
CA ASP A 48 -12.25 12.82 -8.49
C ASP A 48 -11.45 12.04 -7.44
N ALA A 49 -10.14 11.86 -7.65
CA ALA A 49 -9.26 11.20 -6.69
C ALA A 49 -9.29 11.89 -5.32
N ILE A 50 -9.20 13.23 -5.25
CA ILE A 50 -9.30 13.96 -3.97
C ILE A 50 -10.70 13.89 -3.37
N HIS A 51 -11.76 13.89 -4.20
CA HIS A 51 -13.13 13.76 -3.71
C HIS A 51 -13.35 12.41 -3.00
N LEU A 52 -12.91 11.32 -3.62
CA LEU A 52 -12.97 9.97 -3.04
C LEU A 52 -12.10 9.88 -1.78
N THR A 53 -10.86 10.37 -1.86
CA THR A 53 -9.92 10.37 -0.72
C THR A 53 -10.46 11.15 0.49
N ALA A 54 -11.08 12.30 0.26
CA ALA A 54 -11.68 13.10 1.34
C ALA A 54 -12.79 12.34 2.07
N GLN A 55 -13.62 11.59 1.37
CA GLN A 55 -14.66 10.77 1.97
C GLN A 55 -14.06 9.61 2.80
N ILE A 56 -13.00 8.95 2.29
CA ILE A 56 -12.29 7.89 3.01
C ILE A 56 -11.68 8.45 4.31
N LEU A 57 -11.03 9.62 4.24
CA LEU A 57 -10.43 10.25 5.42
C LEU A 57 -11.48 10.65 6.47
N LYS A 58 -12.68 11.07 6.07
CA LYS A 58 -13.80 11.33 7.00
C LYS A 58 -14.22 10.06 7.73
N ALA A 59 -14.32 8.94 7.00
CA ALA A 59 -14.62 7.64 7.60
C ALA A 59 -13.55 7.20 8.60
N LEU A 60 -12.27 7.33 8.21
CA LEU A 60 -11.13 6.97 9.07
C LEU A 60 -11.03 7.89 10.30
N GLN A 61 -11.24 9.20 10.14
CA GLN A 61 -11.27 10.12 11.27
C GLN A 61 -12.29 9.66 12.31
N HIS A 62 -13.53 9.39 11.88
CA HIS A 62 -14.58 8.92 12.79
C HIS A 62 -14.20 7.60 13.49
N ALA A 63 -13.64 6.65 12.76
CA ALA A 63 -13.21 5.38 13.35
C ALA A 63 -12.07 5.55 14.36
N HIS A 64 -11.06 6.39 14.03
CA HIS A 64 -9.92 6.66 14.90
C HIS A 64 -10.35 7.39 16.18
N GLU A 65 -11.30 8.33 16.11
CA GLU A 65 -11.91 8.98 17.28
C GLU A 65 -12.63 7.98 18.19
N CYS A 66 -13.17 6.89 17.62
CA CYS A 66 -13.73 5.77 18.37
C CYS A 66 -12.68 4.74 18.83
N GLY A 67 -11.39 5.00 18.64
CA GLY A 67 -10.30 4.09 19.01
C GLY A 67 -10.14 2.89 18.08
N ILE A 68 -10.74 2.92 16.88
CA ILE A 68 -10.71 1.82 15.91
C ILE A 68 -9.79 2.18 14.76
N VAL A 69 -8.74 1.37 14.53
CA VAL A 69 -7.82 1.45 13.40
C VAL A 69 -8.20 0.36 12.40
N HIS A 70 -8.30 0.70 11.11
CA HIS A 70 -8.75 -0.22 10.07
C HIS A 70 -7.72 -1.30 9.75
N ARG A 71 -6.47 -0.91 9.51
CA ARG A 71 -5.28 -1.77 9.28
C ARG A 71 -5.28 -2.58 7.97
N ASP A 72 -6.31 -2.47 7.14
CA ASP A 72 -6.39 -3.12 5.82
C ASP A 72 -7.08 -2.19 4.81
N ILE A 73 -6.69 -0.91 4.79
CA ILE A 73 -7.18 0.06 3.81
C ILE A 73 -6.57 -0.29 2.45
N LYS A 74 -7.46 -0.55 1.48
CA LYS A 74 -7.13 -0.87 0.09
C LYS A 74 -8.36 -0.66 -0.80
N PRO A 75 -8.21 -0.50 -2.11
CA PRO A 75 -9.34 -0.22 -3.00
C PRO A 75 -10.43 -1.29 -3.01
N GLN A 76 -10.08 -2.55 -2.70
CA GLN A 76 -11.04 -3.66 -2.59
C GLN A 76 -12.01 -3.49 -1.40
N ASN A 77 -11.58 -2.78 -0.35
CA ASN A 77 -12.37 -2.54 0.85
C ASN A 77 -13.09 -1.18 0.83
N ILE A 78 -13.16 -0.54 -0.33
CA ILE A 78 -13.89 0.72 -0.54
C ILE A 78 -14.96 0.46 -1.60
N MET A 79 -16.22 0.59 -1.22
CA MET A 79 -17.36 0.51 -2.15
C MET A 79 -17.68 1.89 -2.70
N LEU A 80 -17.87 2.01 -4.00
CA LEU A 80 -18.26 3.22 -4.71
C LEU A 80 -19.70 3.05 -5.24
N LEU A 81 -20.58 3.91 -4.80
CA LEU A 81 -21.98 3.96 -5.22
C LEU A 81 -22.12 4.80 -6.51
N GLN A 82 -23.26 4.66 -7.19
CA GLN A 82 -23.55 5.37 -8.45
C GLN A 82 -23.58 6.90 -8.31
N ASP A 83 -23.89 7.41 -7.12
CA ASP A 83 -23.94 8.85 -6.80
C ASP A 83 -22.57 9.44 -6.44
N GLY A 84 -21.48 8.65 -6.51
CA GLY A 84 -20.14 9.06 -6.12
C GLY A 84 -19.86 9.00 -4.61
N THR A 85 -20.82 8.50 -3.82
CA THR A 85 -20.60 8.24 -2.39
C THR A 85 -19.73 6.99 -2.22
N ILE A 86 -18.75 7.02 -1.29
CA ILE A 86 -18.01 5.81 -0.92
C ILE A 86 -18.45 5.27 0.44
N LYS A 87 -18.25 3.98 0.62
CA LYS A 87 -18.36 3.32 1.92
C LYS A 87 -17.16 2.42 2.18
N VAL A 88 -16.49 2.64 3.30
CA VAL A 88 -15.39 1.80 3.78
C VAL A 88 -15.99 0.56 4.43
N THR A 89 -15.50 -0.61 4.02
CA THR A 89 -15.94 -1.93 4.52
C THR A 89 -14.80 -2.60 5.32
N ASP A 90 -15.11 -3.69 5.99
CA ASP A 90 -14.14 -4.61 6.60
C ASP A 90 -13.21 -4.01 7.67
N PHE A 91 -13.74 -3.09 8.50
CA PHE A 91 -13.01 -2.57 9.65
C PHE A 91 -12.53 -3.70 10.58
N GLY A 92 -11.24 -4.08 10.44
CA GLY A 92 -10.50 -4.89 11.43
C GLY A 92 -11.12 -6.24 11.86
N ILE A 93 -12.12 -6.76 11.13
CA ILE A 93 -12.86 -7.98 11.50
C ILE A 93 -11.94 -9.21 11.51
N ALA A 94 -10.89 -9.22 10.70
CA ALA A 94 -10.00 -10.36 10.52
C ALA A 94 -9.00 -10.59 11.67
N ARG A 95 -8.90 -9.72 12.69
CA ARG A 95 -7.94 -9.90 13.80
C ARG A 95 -8.51 -10.55 15.04
N PHE A 96 -9.81 -10.82 15.10
CA PHE A 96 -10.41 -11.57 16.21
C PHE A 96 -10.31 -13.09 16.07
N SER A 97 -10.00 -13.59 14.87
CA SER A 97 -9.86 -15.02 14.60
C SER A 97 -8.48 -15.34 14.03
N ASP A 98 -7.39 -15.29 14.73
CA ASP A 98 -6.35 -16.29 14.64
C ASP A 98 -4.97 -15.84 15.10
N LYS A 99 -4.52 -16.55 16.12
CA LYS A 99 -3.09 -16.81 16.40
C LYS A 99 -2.54 -17.93 15.51
N SER A 100 -3.23 -18.38 14.46
CA SER A 100 -2.83 -19.49 13.60
C SER A 100 -2.36 -18.97 12.23
N THR A 101 -1.14 -19.33 11.90
CA THR A 101 -0.47 -19.39 10.57
C THR A 101 -1.32 -18.91 9.40
N ARG A 102 -1.13 -17.65 8.96
CA ARG A 102 -1.61 -17.18 7.66
C ARG A 102 -0.87 -17.95 6.56
N THR A 103 -1.51 -18.95 5.99
CA THR A 103 -1.17 -19.44 4.66
C THR A 103 -1.29 -18.26 3.69
N MET A 104 -0.22 -17.93 2.98
CA MET A 104 -0.20 -16.86 1.97
C MET A 104 -1.06 -17.29 0.79
N THR A 105 -2.34 -16.94 0.82
CA THR A 105 -3.26 -17.10 -0.31
C THR A 105 -3.09 -15.91 -1.28
N GLU A 106 -3.54 -16.04 -2.54
CA GLU A 106 -3.50 -14.96 -3.55
C GLU A 106 -4.13 -13.64 -3.05
N GLN A 107 -5.13 -13.72 -2.16
CA GLN A 107 -5.73 -12.55 -1.51
C GLN A 107 -4.75 -11.83 -0.55
N ALA A 108 -3.79 -12.56 0.05
CA ALA A 108 -2.72 -11.96 0.86
C ALA A 108 -1.71 -11.20 -0.01
N ILE A 109 -1.50 -11.63 -1.27
CA ILE A 109 -0.58 -10.97 -2.21
C ILE A 109 -1.13 -9.60 -2.61
N GLY A 110 -2.42 -9.46 -2.89
CA GLY A 110 -3.04 -8.17 -3.23
C GLY A 110 -3.00 -7.15 -2.09
N SER A 111 -3.11 -7.58 -0.83
CA SER A 111 -3.08 -6.69 0.33
C SER A 111 -1.69 -6.13 0.64
N VAL A 112 -0.61 -6.79 0.22
CA VAL A 112 0.76 -6.36 0.55
C VAL A 112 1.16 -5.07 -0.15
N HIS A 113 0.51 -4.70 -1.25
CA HIS A 113 0.79 -3.46 -1.97
C HIS A 113 0.44 -2.19 -1.18
N TYR A 114 -0.48 -2.29 -0.21
CA TYR A 114 -0.97 -1.16 0.59
C TYR A 114 -0.50 -1.22 2.04
N ILE A 115 0.29 -2.23 2.41
CA ILE A 115 0.75 -2.44 3.78
C ILE A 115 1.71 -1.32 4.21
N ALA A 116 1.51 -0.80 5.41
CA ALA A 116 2.43 0.18 5.96
C ALA A 116 3.75 -0.46 6.43
N PRO A 117 4.88 0.29 6.40
CA PRO A 117 6.18 -0.22 6.83
C PRO A 117 6.19 -0.84 8.23
N GLU A 118 5.53 -0.22 9.20
CA GLU A 118 5.41 -0.75 10.57
C GLU A 118 4.62 -2.05 10.61
N GLN A 119 3.59 -2.22 9.76
CA GLN A 119 2.88 -3.50 9.67
C GLN A 119 3.76 -4.59 9.07
N ALA A 120 4.54 -4.27 8.04
CA ALA A 120 5.45 -5.21 7.41
C ALA A 120 6.56 -5.67 8.37
N ARG A 121 6.99 -4.81 9.33
CA ARG A 121 7.91 -5.15 10.41
C ARG A 121 7.25 -5.91 11.57
N GLY A 122 5.93 -5.85 11.68
CA GLY A 122 5.22 -6.39 12.85
C GLY A 122 5.21 -5.45 14.06
N ASP A 123 5.52 -4.19 13.86
CA ASP A 123 5.52 -3.14 14.89
C ASP A 123 4.07 -2.77 15.32
N ALA A 124 3.95 -1.96 16.37
CA ALA A 124 2.67 -1.42 16.80
C ALA A 124 2.07 -0.51 15.71
N THR A 125 0.76 -0.61 15.51
CA THR A 125 0.01 0.12 14.48
C THR A 125 -1.02 1.06 15.10
N ASP A 126 -1.10 2.27 14.57
CA ASP A 126 -2.07 3.30 14.95
C ASP A 126 -2.79 3.87 13.70
N GLY A 127 -3.51 4.99 13.84
CA GLY A 127 -4.20 5.64 12.73
C GLY A 127 -3.29 6.09 11.59
N LYS A 128 -1.99 6.28 11.83
CA LYS A 128 -1.01 6.65 10.81
C LYS A 128 -0.70 5.50 9.85
N THR A 129 -0.97 4.27 10.26
CA THR A 129 -0.93 3.07 9.41
C THR A 129 -1.97 3.18 8.28
N ASP A 130 -3.22 3.55 8.62
CA ASP A 130 -4.28 3.75 7.63
C ASP A 130 -3.96 4.92 6.69
N ILE A 131 -3.35 5.99 7.22
CA ILE A 131 -2.93 7.15 6.42
C ILE A 131 -1.91 6.76 5.34
N TYR A 132 -0.95 5.89 5.67
CA TYR A 132 -0.01 5.36 4.69
C TYR A 132 -0.73 4.62 3.55
N SER A 133 -1.64 3.73 3.90
CA SER A 133 -2.44 2.96 2.94
C SER A 133 -3.31 3.86 2.05
N VAL A 134 -3.89 4.95 2.61
CA VAL A 134 -4.59 5.99 1.83
C VAL A 134 -3.63 6.68 0.87
N GLY A 135 -2.40 6.98 1.29
CA GLY A 135 -1.36 7.57 0.43
C GLY A 135 -1.03 6.68 -0.77
N VAL A 136 -0.84 5.37 -0.54
CA VAL A 136 -0.60 4.37 -1.60
C VAL A 136 -1.79 4.30 -2.57
N MET A 137 -3.00 4.30 -2.06
CA MET A 137 -4.22 4.28 -2.87
C MET A 137 -4.40 5.56 -3.69
N LEU A 138 -4.11 6.73 -3.11
CA LEU A 138 -4.13 8.00 -3.83
C LEU A 138 -3.06 8.02 -4.93
N TYR A 139 -1.86 7.51 -4.66
CA TYR A 139 -0.81 7.34 -5.66
C TYR A 139 -1.29 6.50 -6.85
N GLU A 140 -1.91 5.34 -6.58
CA GLU A 140 -2.46 4.46 -7.62
C GLU A 140 -3.54 5.16 -8.44
N MET A 141 -4.50 5.84 -7.81
CA MET A 141 -5.55 6.60 -8.51
C MET A 141 -4.97 7.66 -9.45
N LEU A 142 -3.96 8.39 -9.01
CA LEU A 142 -3.36 9.50 -9.76
C LEU A 142 -2.45 9.06 -10.90
N THR A 143 -1.80 7.89 -10.77
CA THR A 143 -0.78 7.41 -11.71
C THR A 143 -1.21 6.21 -12.53
N GLY A 144 -2.27 5.50 -12.13
CA GLY A 144 -2.67 4.22 -12.67
C GLY A 144 -1.68 3.09 -12.38
N LYS A 145 -0.73 3.31 -11.45
CA LYS A 145 0.33 2.35 -11.11
C LYS A 145 0.51 2.27 -9.60
N LEU A 146 0.85 1.11 -9.13
CA LEU A 146 1.29 0.91 -7.75
C LEU A 146 2.68 1.55 -7.53
N PRO A 147 2.97 2.14 -6.35
CA PRO A 147 4.28 2.72 -6.06
C PRO A 147 5.37 1.67 -5.98
N PHE A 148 5.01 0.45 -5.58
CA PHE A 148 5.90 -0.71 -5.48
C PHE A 148 5.21 -1.94 -6.04
N ASP A 149 5.90 -2.63 -6.94
CA ASP A 149 5.45 -3.86 -7.58
C ASP A 149 6.63 -4.83 -7.71
N GLY A 150 6.36 -6.13 -7.66
CA GLY A 150 7.42 -7.16 -7.69
C GLY A 150 6.85 -8.58 -7.75
N ASP A 151 7.73 -9.52 -8.03
CA ASP A 151 7.39 -10.93 -8.33
C ASP A 151 6.87 -11.71 -7.10
N SER A 152 6.98 -11.16 -5.90
CA SER A 152 6.51 -11.81 -4.68
C SER A 152 6.04 -10.81 -3.61
N ALA A 153 5.14 -11.25 -2.75
CA ALA A 153 4.68 -10.47 -1.60
C ALA A 153 5.83 -10.04 -0.67
N VAL A 154 6.87 -10.87 -0.54
CA VAL A 154 8.07 -10.56 0.26
C VAL A 154 8.86 -9.42 -0.38
N THR A 155 9.06 -9.45 -1.71
CA THR A 155 9.74 -8.38 -2.44
C THR A 155 8.99 -7.07 -2.28
N ILE A 156 7.67 -7.06 -2.45
CA ILE A 156 6.83 -5.87 -2.27
C ILE A 156 6.91 -5.34 -0.85
N ALA A 157 6.82 -6.22 0.16
CA ALA A 157 6.96 -5.84 1.57
C ALA A 157 8.33 -5.20 1.87
N LEU A 158 9.41 -5.74 1.31
CA LEU A 158 10.75 -5.15 1.43
C LEU A 158 10.83 -3.77 0.77
N MET A 159 10.19 -3.58 -0.40
CA MET A 159 10.11 -2.27 -1.04
C MET A 159 9.31 -1.27 -0.20
N GLN A 160 8.20 -1.70 0.42
CA GLN A 160 7.44 -0.87 1.37
C GLN A 160 8.31 -0.40 2.54
N LEU A 161 9.23 -1.23 3.00
CA LEU A 161 10.14 -0.93 4.11
C LEU A 161 11.28 0.03 3.71
N GLN A 162 11.88 -0.12 2.52
CA GLN A 162 13.19 0.43 2.22
C GLN A 162 13.24 1.31 0.97
N SER A 163 12.35 1.08 -0.01
CA SER A 163 12.44 1.76 -1.29
C SER A 163 11.67 3.08 -1.27
N THR A 164 12.19 4.08 -1.98
CA THR A 164 11.48 5.32 -2.28
C THR A 164 10.67 5.14 -3.57
N PRO A 165 9.38 5.46 -3.60
CA PRO A 165 8.60 5.38 -4.83
C PRO A 165 9.02 6.49 -5.80
N LYS A 166 8.75 6.30 -7.10
CA LYS A 166 8.84 7.39 -8.07
C LYS A 166 7.86 8.50 -7.69
N HIS A 167 8.23 9.75 -7.96
CA HIS A 167 7.30 10.84 -7.74
C HIS A 167 6.09 10.72 -8.68
N PRO A 168 4.85 10.93 -8.21
CA PRO A 168 3.64 10.85 -9.03
C PRO A 168 3.73 11.66 -10.32
N ARG A 169 4.34 12.85 -10.28
CA ARG A 169 4.52 13.73 -11.44
C ARG A 169 5.54 13.25 -12.47
N GLU A 170 6.44 12.35 -12.10
CA GLU A 170 7.33 11.68 -13.06
C GLU A 170 6.55 10.70 -13.96
N ILE A 171 5.40 10.19 -13.48
CA ILE A 171 4.54 9.28 -14.21
C ILE A 171 3.43 10.04 -14.93
N ASN A 172 2.78 10.96 -14.22
CA ASN A 172 1.70 11.79 -14.72
C ASN A 172 1.99 13.28 -14.43
N PRO A 173 2.62 14.02 -15.36
CA PRO A 173 2.96 15.44 -15.17
C PRO A 173 1.75 16.36 -14.95
N GLY A 174 0.53 15.90 -15.26
CA GLY A 174 -0.71 16.65 -15.02
C GLY A 174 -1.12 16.75 -13.55
N ILE A 175 -0.45 16.04 -12.65
CA ILE A 175 -0.72 16.11 -11.22
C ILE A 175 -0.20 17.44 -10.66
N PRO A 176 -1.02 18.25 -9.95
CA PRO A 176 -0.55 19.46 -9.30
C PRO A 176 0.48 19.17 -8.20
N ILE A 177 1.45 20.07 -8.03
CA ILE A 177 2.58 19.87 -7.09
C ILE A 177 2.12 19.67 -5.64
N GLY A 178 1.11 20.44 -5.19
CA GLY A 178 0.58 20.29 -3.83
C GLY A 178 -0.05 18.92 -3.59
N LEU A 179 -0.67 18.33 -4.60
CA LEU A 179 -1.27 17.00 -4.48
C LEU A 179 -0.19 15.89 -4.43
N GLU A 180 0.87 16.03 -5.21
CA GLU A 180 2.04 15.17 -5.09
C GLU A 180 2.63 15.24 -3.68
N GLN A 181 2.79 16.45 -3.12
CA GLN A 181 3.31 16.64 -1.77
C GLN A 181 2.43 15.97 -0.71
N ILE A 182 1.10 16.10 -0.81
CA ILE A 182 0.16 15.41 0.09
C ILE A 182 0.35 13.89 0.00
N THR A 183 0.40 13.35 -1.22
CA THR A 183 0.54 11.91 -1.47
C THR A 183 1.85 11.39 -0.89
N MET A 184 2.96 12.04 -1.16
CA MET A 184 4.29 11.63 -0.71
C MET A 184 4.43 11.75 0.82
N LYS A 185 3.90 12.81 1.45
CA LYS A 185 3.88 12.96 2.91
C LYS A 185 3.11 11.83 3.59
N ALA A 186 1.98 11.42 3.04
CA ALA A 186 1.21 10.28 3.56
C ALA A 186 2.01 8.98 3.49
N MET A 187 2.87 8.82 2.46
CA MET A 187 3.69 7.63 2.20
C MET A 187 5.08 7.66 2.83
N GLU A 188 5.38 8.60 3.73
CA GLU A 188 6.65 8.62 4.47
C GLU A 188 6.85 7.32 5.26
N LYS A 189 8.09 6.84 5.31
CA LYS A 189 8.41 5.52 5.92
C LYS A 189 8.25 5.52 7.43
N LEU A 190 8.63 6.62 8.08
CA LEU A 190 8.47 6.77 9.52
C LEU A 190 7.08 7.36 9.83
N PRO A 191 6.30 6.75 10.72
CA PRO A 191 5.00 7.29 11.11
C PRO A 191 5.05 8.72 11.68
N SER A 192 6.20 9.13 12.26
CA SER A 192 6.43 10.49 12.76
C SER A 192 6.46 11.55 11.67
N ASP A 193 6.86 11.18 10.45
CA ASP A 193 7.05 12.10 9.33
C ASP A 193 5.77 12.22 8.48
N ARG A 194 4.77 11.37 8.73
CA ARG A 194 3.44 11.41 8.10
C ARG A 194 2.53 12.46 8.74
N TYR A 195 1.32 12.54 8.27
CA TYR A 195 0.23 13.24 8.96
C TYR A 195 -0.03 12.62 10.33
N THR A 196 -0.28 13.46 11.32
CA THR A 196 -0.55 13.02 12.70
C THR A 196 -1.93 12.36 12.84
N SER A 197 -2.87 12.72 11.96
CA SER A 197 -4.23 12.21 11.96
C SER A 197 -4.87 12.28 10.56
N ALA A 198 -5.94 11.51 10.34
CA ALA A 198 -6.75 11.60 9.13
C ALA A 198 -7.35 13.01 8.95
N ALA A 199 -7.69 13.70 10.05
CA ALA A 199 -8.17 15.07 10.03
C ALA A 199 -7.12 16.06 9.50
N GLU A 200 -5.83 15.90 9.85
CA GLU A 200 -4.76 16.74 9.33
C GLU A 200 -4.59 16.56 7.82
N MET A 201 -4.55 15.31 7.33
CA MET A 201 -4.48 15.02 5.90
C MET A 201 -5.70 15.57 5.15
N LEU A 202 -6.90 15.41 5.72
CA LEU A 202 -8.14 15.96 5.15
C LEU A 202 -8.08 17.49 5.05
N SER A 203 -7.53 18.16 6.06
CA SER A 203 -7.35 19.62 6.06
C SER A 203 -6.47 20.07 4.90
N ASP A 204 -5.36 19.38 4.64
CA ASP A 204 -4.47 19.73 3.52
C ASP A 204 -5.13 19.43 2.16
N ILE A 205 -5.92 18.36 2.03
CA ILE A 205 -6.74 18.09 0.85
C ILE A 205 -7.76 19.21 0.62
N GLU A 206 -8.44 19.68 1.65
CA GLU A 206 -9.42 20.78 1.51
C GLU A 206 -8.74 22.10 1.17
N ARG A 207 -7.57 22.41 1.75
CA ARG A 207 -6.75 23.56 1.38
C ARG A 207 -6.32 23.49 -0.10
N PHE A 208 -5.86 22.33 -0.54
CA PHE A 208 -5.51 22.07 -1.92
C PHE A 208 -6.73 22.23 -2.86
N ARG A 209 -7.89 21.69 -2.48
CA ARG A 209 -9.14 21.82 -3.26
C ARG A 209 -9.55 23.28 -3.47
N LEU A 210 -9.36 24.12 -2.46
CA LEU A 210 -9.64 25.57 -2.54
C LEU A 210 -8.60 26.32 -3.39
N ASN A 211 -7.35 25.88 -3.37
CA ASN A 211 -6.27 26.46 -4.14
C ASN A 211 -5.37 25.36 -4.74
N PRO A 212 -5.67 24.85 -5.94
CA PRO A 212 -4.88 23.79 -6.58
C PRO A 212 -3.42 24.17 -6.93
N SER A 213 -3.09 25.47 -6.87
CA SER A 213 -1.72 25.96 -7.07
C SER A 213 -0.93 26.03 -5.76
N ILE A 214 -1.50 25.62 -4.64
CA ILE A 214 -0.82 25.65 -3.36
C ILE A 214 0.42 24.74 -3.40
N VAL A 215 1.50 25.23 -2.82
CA VAL A 215 2.70 24.46 -2.50
C VAL A 215 2.79 24.42 -0.98
N PHE A 216 2.87 23.22 -0.40
CA PHE A 216 3.02 23.09 1.03
C PHE A 216 4.49 23.27 1.38
N ASP A 217 4.80 24.26 2.24
CA ASP A 217 6.14 24.48 2.76
C ASP A 217 6.52 23.32 3.68
N GLY A 218 7.04 22.26 3.06
CA GLY A 218 7.64 21.13 3.78
C GLY A 218 9.02 21.55 4.27
N ASN A 219 9.30 21.39 5.55
CA ASN A 219 10.61 21.56 6.15
C ASN A 219 11.57 20.39 5.79
N LYS A 220 11.59 20.00 4.52
CA LYS A 220 12.69 19.27 3.84
C LYS A 220 12.68 19.77 2.39
N SER A 221 13.60 20.66 2.07
CA SER A 221 13.89 21.10 0.72
C SER A 221 14.03 19.87 -0.19
N PHE A 222 13.07 19.67 -1.10
CA PHE A 222 13.35 18.94 -2.31
C PHE A 222 14.42 19.76 -3.04
N VAL A 223 15.67 19.32 -2.91
CA VAL A 223 16.76 19.89 -3.72
C VAL A 223 16.46 19.46 -5.15
N ASP A 224 15.93 20.43 -5.91
CA ASP A 224 15.80 20.28 -7.35
C ASP A 224 17.22 20.10 -7.90
N ASN A 225 17.58 18.87 -8.26
CA ASN A 225 18.85 18.51 -8.86
C ASN A 225 18.91 18.93 -10.34
N GLN A 226 18.33 20.07 -10.68
CA GLN A 226 18.65 20.72 -11.95
C GLN A 226 19.94 21.53 -11.77
N PRO A 227 20.96 21.33 -12.59
CA PRO A 227 22.18 22.12 -12.51
C PRO A 227 21.83 23.57 -12.86
N THR A 228 21.82 24.42 -11.84
CA THR A 228 21.66 25.85 -11.97
C THR A 228 22.78 26.37 -12.90
N LYS A 229 22.42 26.81 -14.10
CA LYS A 229 23.32 27.58 -14.96
C LYS A 229 23.66 28.86 -14.23
N PHE A 230 24.90 28.94 -13.74
CA PHE A 230 25.46 30.19 -13.24
C PHE A 230 25.44 31.25 -14.34
N VAL A 231 24.57 32.21 -14.21
CA VAL A 231 24.64 33.45 -15.01
C VAL A 231 25.71 34.31 -14.36
N HIS A 232 26.88 34.37 -14.99
CA HIS A 232 27.93 35.31 -14.66
C HIS A 232 27.44 36.72 -14.97
N SER A 233 27.02 37.47 -13.95
CA SER A 233 26.86 38.92 -14.05
C SER A 233 28.10 39.58 -13.45
N LEU A 234 29.00 39.99 -14.33
CA LEU A 234 30.06 40.93 -14.01
C LEU A 234 29.46 42.32 -13.89
N ARG A 235 29.63 42.96 -12.74
CA ARG A 235 29.90 44.41 -12.70
C ARG A 235 30.38 44.89 -11.36
N ASP A 236 31.64 45.31 -11.36
CA ASP A 236 32.30 46.40 -10.65
C ASP A 236 31.74 46.98 -9.36
N GLY A 237 32.62 47.05 -8.36
CA GLY A 237 32.45 47.96 -7.22
C GLY A 237 33.35 47.68 -6.05
N ARG A 238 34.56 48.23 -6.05
CA ARG A 238 35.52 48.28 -4.95
C ARG A 238 34.87 48.59 -3.60
N VAL A 239 35.21 47.84 -2.54
CA VAL A 239 35.61 48.46 -1.25
C VAL A 239 36.57 47.50 -0.50
N ARG A 240 37.64 48.10 0.01
CA ARG A 240 38.78 47.54 0.76
C ARG A 240 38.42 47.27 2.25
N ASN A 241 39.24 46.37 2.81
CA ASN A 241 39.69 46.23 4.22
C ASN A 241 38.83 45.26 5.05
N LYS A 242 39.39 44.34 5.85
CA LYS A 242 40.63 44.23 6.54
C LYS A 242 40.77 42.78 7.03
N ILE A 243 41.92 42.24 6.93
CA ILE A 243 42.32 40.91 7.39
C ILE A 243 42.53 41.03 8.90
N ASP A 244 41.97 40.14 9.67
CA ASP A 244 42.52 39.74 10.96
C ASP A 244 42.56 38.21 11.03
N ASN A 245 43.80 37.72 11.17
CA ASN A 245 44.16 36.33 11.34
C ASN A 245 43.82 35.90 12.76
N GLU A 246 43.07 34.81 12.88
CA GLU A 246 43.25 33.93 14.06
C GLU A 246 43.32 32.49 13.60
N ALA A 247 44.40 31.86 13.92
CA ALA A 247 44.76 30.51 13.63
C ALA A 247 43.90 29.53 14.42
N THR A 248 43.16 28.67 13.73
CA THR A 248 42.51 27.53 14.38
C THR A 248 43.43 26.31 14.24
N LYS A 249 43.88 25.81 15.36
CA LYS A 249 44.74 24.63 15.55
C LYS A 249 44.03 23.40 14.96
N VAL A 250 44.69 22.70 14.07
CA VAL A 250 44.39 21.34 13.66
C VAL A 250 44.70 20.43 14.84
N VAL A 251 43.73 19.70 15.32
CA VAL A 251 43.92 18.60 16.30
C VAL A 251 43.99 17.32 15.47
N ASP A 252 45.22 16.73 15.42
CA ASP A 252 45.44 15.39 14.91
C ASP A 252 44.73 14.38 15.81
N MET A 253 43.85 13.56 15.24
CA MET A 253 43.35 12.33 15.85
C MET A 253 44.14 11.14 15.25
N PRO A 254 44.54 10.17 16.09
CA PRO A 254 45.33 9.02 15.62
C PRO A 254 44.47 8.07 14.80
N GLN A 255 45.04 7.56 13.72
CA GLN A 255 44.55 6.42 12.95
C GLN A 255 44.80 5.14 13.78
N ASP A 256 43.74 4.55 14.29
CA ASP A 256 43.78 3.16 14.74
C ASP A 256 43.39 2.24 13.59
N ASP A 257 44.34 1.38 13.23
CA ASP A 257 44.24 0.32 12.25
C ASP A 257 43.18 -0.71 12.69
N VAL A 258 42.02 -0.72 12.05
CA VAL A 258 41.05 -1.81 12.18
C VAL A 258 41.38 -2.90 11.17
N VAL A 259 42.05 -3.93 11.66
CA VAL A 259 42.26 -5.18 10.93
C VAL A 259 40.95 -5.91 10.81
N VAL A 260 40.35 -5.90 9.62
CA VAL A 260 39.20 -6.75 9.28
C VAL A 260 39.73 -8.16 8.99
N LYS A 261 39.50 -9.11 9.89
CA LYS A 261 39.67 -10.53 9.61
C LYS A 261 38.53 -10.98 8.71
N GLU A 262 38.82 -11.38 7.49
CA GLU A 262 37.97 -12.20 6.65
C GLU A 262 37.84 -13.59 7.26
N GLU A 263 36.69 -13.89 7.84
CA GLU A 263 36.28 -15.28 8.12
C GLU A 263 35.66 -15.88 6.86
N GLN A 264 36.40 -16.81 6.26
CA GLN A 264 35.90 -17.70 5.20
C GLN A 264 34.85 -18.62 5.80
N PHE A 265 33.57 -18.42 5.44
CA PHE A 265 32.54 -19.42 5.64
C PHE A 265 32.65 -20.46 4.53
N ALA A 266 32.94 -21.70 4.95
CA ALA A 266 32.95 -22.88 4.10
C ALA A 266 31.56 -23.17 3.56
N ASP A 267 31.51 -23.56 2.29
CA ASP A 267 30.33 -24.10 1.61
C ASP A 267 29.79 -25.34 2.37
N GLU A 268 28.61 -25.22 2.95
CA GLU A 268 27.82 -26.38 3.34
C GLU A 268 26.69 -26.61 2.33
N ASP A 269 26.61 -27.83 1.90
CA ASP A 269 25.77 -28.44 0.89
C ASP A 269 24.31 -27.95 0.89
N PHE A 270 23.94 -27.19 -0.12
CA PHE A 270 22.54 -26.87 -0.41
C PHE A 270 21.89 -28.09 -1.08
N VAL A 271 21.08 -28.81 -0.32
CA VAL A 271 20.19 -29.88 -0.80
C VAL A 271 19.31 -29.31 -1.91
N LYS A 272 19.50 -29.77 -3.13
CA LYS A 272 18.65 -29.47 -4.29
C LYS A 272 17.28 -30.11 -4.07
N GLU A 273 16.30 -29.37 -3.58
CA GLU A 273 14.90 -29.73 -3.70
C GLU A 273 14.48 -29.75 -5.18
N HIS A 274 14.19 -30.93 -5.69
CA HIS A 274 13.65 -31.11 -7.02
C HIS A 274 12.21 -30.59 -7.06
N LYS A 275 12.00 -29.38 -7.62
CA LYS A 275 10.67 -28.94 -8.05
C LYS A 275 10.21 -29.83 -9.21
N PRO A 276 9.03 -30.48 -9.13
CA PRO A 276 8.51 -31.26 -10.25
C PRO A 276 8.29 -30.32 -11.45
N SER A 277 8.82 -30.73 -12.59
CA SER A 277 8.67 -30.00 -13.87
C SER A 277 7.19 -29.77 -14.18
N TYR A 278 6.85 -28.58 -14.70
CA TYR A 278 5.51 -28.21 -15.18
C TYR A 278 4.86 -29.28 -16.07
N TYR A 279 5.65 -30.03 -16.84
CA TYR A 279 5.19 -31.13 -17.69
C TYR A 279 4.81 -32.39 -16.89
N ALA A 280 5.42 -32.64 -15.73
CA ALA A 280 5.07 -33.76 -14.86
C ALA A 280 3.69 -33.53 -14.20
N VAL A 281 3.40 -32.29 -13.75
CA VAL A 281 2.09 -31.92 -13.19
C VAL A 281 0.99 -32.03 -14.26
N LYS A 282 1.25 -31.56 -15.49
CA LYS A 282 0.33 -31.68 -16.62
C LYS A 282 0.03 -33.14 -16.97
N GLY A 283 1.04 -34.02 -16.93
CA GLY A 283 0.86 -35.47 -17.15
C GLY A 283 -0.05 -36.11 -16.10
N ILE A 284 0.07 -35.76 -14.84
CA ILE A 284 -0.77 -36.28 -13.74
C ILE A 284 -2.23 -35.84 -13.90
N VAL A 285 -2.48 -34.59 -14.28
CA VAL A 285 -3.83 -34.05 -14.48
C VAL A 285 -4.51 -34.75 -15.69
N ILE A 286 -3.80 -34.96 -16.79
CA ILE A 286 -4.34 -35.64 -17.97
C ILE A 286 -4.67 -37.11 -17.65
N ALA A 287 -3.81 -37.81 -16.89
CA ALA A 287 -4.06 -39.19 -16.47
C ALA A 287 -5.29 -39.29 -15.55
N ALA A 288 -5.48 -38.35 -14.61
CA ALA A 288 -6.65 -38.31 -13.72
C ALA A 288 -7.95 -38.09 -14.50
N VAL A 289 -7.97 -37.19 -15.48
CA VAL A 289 -9.15 -36.97 -16.35
C VAL A 289 -9.48 -38.19 -17.19
N ALA A 290 -8.48 -38.88 -17.72
CA ALA A 290 -8.69 -40.11 -18.50
C ALA A 290 -9.28 -41.24 -17.66
N VAL A 291 -8.81 -41.40 -16.42
CA VAL A 291 -9.36 -42.41 -15.47
C VAL A 291 -10.82 -42.09 -15.12
N CYS A 292 -11.16 -40.81 -14.86
CA CYS A 292 -12.54 -40.39 -14.60
C CYS A 292 -13.46 -40.65 -15.81
N ALA A 293 -13.00 -40.41 -17.02
CA ALA A 293 -13.76 -40.66 -18.25
C ALA A 293 -14.05 -42.17 -18.45
N ILE A 294 -13.06 -43.03 -18.14
CA ILE A 294 -13.24 -44.49 -18.20
C ILE A 294 -14.26 -44.96 -17.15
N PHE A 295 -14.20 -44.47 -15.94
CA PHE A 295 -15.18 -44.82 -14.90
C PHE A 295 -16.59 -44.37 -15.26
N PHE A 296 -16.72 -43.18 -15.86
CA PHE A 296 -18.02 -42.67 -16.33
C PHE A 296 -18.60 -43.55 -17.49
N ALA A 297 -17.76 -43.96 -18.45
CA ALA A 297 -18.16 -44.82 -19.51
C ALA A 297 -18.59 -46.23 -19.02
N LEU A 298 -17.86 -46.81 -18.05
CA LEU A 298 -18.20 -48.08 -17.43
C LEU A 298 -19.50 -48.00 -16.61
N ALA A 299 -19.77 -46.87 -15.95
CA ALA A 299 -21.02 -46.65 -15.18
C ALA A 299 -22.23 -46.55 -16.17
N MET A 300 -22.09 -45.90 -17.30
CA MET A 300 -23.11 -45.81 -18.33
C MET A 300 -23.42 -47.18 -18.96
N PHE A 301 -22.39 -47.99 -19.22
CA PHE A 301 -22.55 -49.35 -19.74
C PHE A 301 -23.26 -50.30 -18.75
N ARG A 302 -22.99 -50.18 -17.45
CA ARG A 302 -23.70 -50.93 -16.42
C ARG A 302 -25.16 -50.50 -16.25
N GLY A 303 -25.45 -49.21 -16.42
CA GLY A 303 -26.83 -48.71 -16.35
C GLY A 303 -27.72 -49.18 -17.52
N CYS A 304 -27.15 -49.45 -18.69
CA CYS A 304 -27.88 -49.92 -19.86
C CYS A 304 -28.19 -51.44 -19.85
N SER A 305 -27.49 -52.22 -19.00
CA SER A 305 -27.64 -53.68 -18.89
C SER A 305 -28.75 -54.13 -17.95
N THR A 306 -29.36 -53.22 -17.19
CA THR A 306 -30.42 -53.53 -16.19
C THR A 306 -31.82 -53.09 -16.63
N SER A 307 -32.00 -52.68 -17.90
CA SER A 307 -33.33 -52.29 -18.40
C SER A 307 -33.93 -53.25 -19.39
N GLN A 308 -33.43 -54.53 -19.47
CA GLN A 308 -34.04 -55.64 -20.19
C GLN A 308 -34.09 -56.89 -19.29
N ALA A 309 -35.03 -56.90 -18.35
CA ALA A 309 -35.57 -58.11 -17.72
C ALA A 309 -36.95 -57.80 -17.17
#